data_52895d6f49905f6a922f6ab2e36bcdd1
#
_entry.id   52895d6f49905f6a922f6ab2e36bcdd1
#
_cell.length_a   1.000
_cell.length_b   1.000
_cell.length_c   1.000
_cell.angle_alpha   90.00
_cell.angle_beta   90.00
_cell.angle_gamma   90.00
#
_symmetry.space_group_name_H-M   'P 1'
#
loop_
_entity.id
_entity.type
_entity.pdbx_description
1 polymer ?
#
loop_
_entity_poly.entity_id
_entity_poly.type
_entity_poly.pdbx_seq_one_letter_code
_entity_poly.pdbx_strand_id
1 'polypeptide(L)' 'MTDWYYEENGTQRGPIKEADLATMFANRFLPLEARVWSAALGSEWAPASQTKFKDS' A
#
# COMPACT_ATOMS: atom_id res chain seq x y z
N MET A 1 0.74 -1.65 16.09
CA MET A 1 1.01 -2.13 14.74
C MET A 1 0.31 -1.23 13.75
N THR A 2 0.95 -0.98 12.62
CA THR A 2 0.41 -0.06 11.63
C THR A 2 -0.46 -0.82 10.64
N ASP A 3 -1.72 -0.41 10.53
CA ASP A 3 -2.60 -0.97 9.52
C ASP A 3 -2.43 -0.20 8.22
N TRP A 4 -2.35 -0.94 7.13
CA TRP A 4 -2.24 -0.38 5.80
C TRP A 4 -3.50 -0.65 5.00
N TYR A 5 -3.78 0.23 4.07
CA TYR A 5 -4.88 0.10 3.13
C TYR A 5 -4.33 0.32 1.74
N TYR A 6 -4.95 -0.28 0.75
CA TYR A 6 -4.55 -0.07 -0.63
C TYR A 6 -5.80 0.04 -1.51
N GLU A 7 -5.61 0.62 -2.67
CA GLU A 7 -6.69 0.83 -3.63
C GLU A 7 -6.52 -0.13 -4.79
N GLU A 8 -7.59 -0.88 -5.10
CA GLU A 8 -7.58 -1.83 -6.19
C GLU A 8 -8.83 -1.58 -7.03
N ASN A 9 -8.62 -1.19 -8.30
CA ASN A 9 -9.73 -0.89 -9.22
C ASN A 9 -10.74 0.10 -8.62
N GLY A 10 -10.24 1.10 -7.91
CA GLY A 10 -11.10 2.09 -7.30
C GLY A 10 -11.74 1.65 -5.98
N THR A 11 -11.41 0.46 -5.50
CA THR A 11 -11.95 -0.06 -4.26
C THR A 11 -10.89 -0.06 -3.17
N GLN A 12 -11.23 0.50 -2.03
CA GLN A 12 -10.35 0.48 -0.88
C GLN A 12 -10.34 -0.91 -0.26
N ARG A 13 -9.15 -1.45 -0.05
CA ARG A 13 -8.95 -2.76 0.56
C ARG A 13 -8.12 -2.61 1.84
N GLY A 14 -8.33 -3.49 2.78
CA GLY A 14 -7.63 -3.52 4.05
C GLY A 14 -8.61 -3.58 5.20
N PRO A 15 -8.11 -3.51 6.44
CA PRO A 15 -6.68 -3.32 6.78
C PRO A 15 -5.84 -4.56 6.50
N ILE A 16 -4.55 -4.32 6.24
CA ILE A 16 -3.60 -5.37 5.94
C ILE A 16 -2.28 -5.03 6.64
N LYS A 17 -1.55 -6.05 7.04
CA LYS A 17 -0.25 -5.85 7.68
C LYS A 17 0.78 -5.35 6.66
N GLU A 18 1.70 -4.51 7.13
CA GLU A 18 2.74 -3.97 6.27
C GLU A 18 3.53 -5.07 5.56
N ALA A 19 3.90 -6.13 6.28
CA ALA A 19 4.67 -7.22 5.68
C ALA A 19 3.89 -7.92 4.57
N ASP A 20 2.58 -8.08 4.76
CA ASP A 20 1.73 -8.70 3.75
C ASP A 20 1.60 -7.81 2.52
N LEU A 21 1.46 -6.50 2.74
CA LEU A 21 1.37 -5.57 1.63
C LEU A 21 2.69 -5.52 0.85
N ALA A 22 3.82 -5.52 1.56
CA ALA A 22 5.12 -5.56 0.92
C ALA A 22 5.29 -6.82 0.06
N THR A 23 4.79 -7.96 0.54
CA THR A 23 4.83 -9.21 -0.21
C THR A 23 4.01 -9.10 -1.49
N MET A 24 2.86 -8.46 -1.42
CA MET A 24 2.01 -8.27 -2.61
C MET A 24 2.73 -7.45 -3.68
N PHE A 25 3.45 -6.39 -3.28
CA PHE A 25 4.22 -5.61 -4.23
C PHE A 25 5.42 -6.39 -4.77
N ALA A 26 6.10 -7.15 -3.90
CA ALA A 26 7.24 -7.96 -4.32
C ALA A 26 6.86 -9.02 -5.33
N ASN A 27 5.67 -9.59 -5.20
CA ASN A 27 5.16 -10.62 -6.11
C ASN A 27 4.37 -10.02 -7.27
N ARG A 28 4.33 -8.70 -7.36
CA ARG A 28 3.65 -7.96 -8.44
C ARG A 28 2.16 -8.23 -8.53
N PHE A 29 1.53 -8.56 -7.42
CA PHE A 29 0.08 -8.60 -7.35
C PHE A 29 -0.52 -7.20 -7.47
N LEU A 30 0.25 -6.17 -7.04
CA LEU A 30 -0.15 -4.78 -7.14
C LEU A 30 0.95 -4.01 -7.86
N PRO A 31 0.59 -3.10 -8.77
CA PRO A 31 1.58 -2.22 -9.39
C PRO A 31 2.03 -1.16 -8.40
N LEU A 32 3.25 -0.63 -8.59
CA LEU A 32 3.77 0.41 -7.71
C LEU A 32 3.00 1.73 -7.84
N GLU A 33 2.19 1.88 -8.88
CA GLU A 33 1.30 3.03 -9.02
C GLU A 33 0.07 2.92 -8.12
N ALA A 34 -0.20 1.75 -7.57
CA ALA A 34 -1.34 1.57 -6.69
C ALA A 34 -1.19 2.46 -5.45
N ARG A 35 -2.25 3.12 -5.08
CA ARG A 35 -2.21 4.00 -3.92
C ARG A 35 -2.38 3.20 -2.64
N VAL A 36 -1.64 3.61 -1.63
CA VAL A 36 -1.70 3.00 -0.30
C VAL A 36 -1.88 4.09 0.74
N TRP A 37 -2.33 3.68 1.91
CA TRP A 37 -2.52 4.62 3.00
C TRP A 37 -2.29 3.93 4.34
N SER A 38 -1.73 4.67 5.27
CA SER A 38 -1.70 4.30 6.68
C SER A 38 -1.76 5.59 7.49
N ALA A 39 -1.96 5.45 8.78
CA ALA A 39 -2.04 6.62 9.65
C ALA A 39 -0.77 7.47 9.61
N ALA A 40 0.38 6.87 9.29
CA ALA A 40 1.63 7.59 9.18
C ALA A 40 1.64 8.59 8.02
N LEU A 41 0.78 8.40 7.02
CA LEU A 41 0.68 9.30 5.87
C LEU A 41 -0.29 10.47 6.11
N GLY A 42 -0.93 10.49 7.26
CA GLY A 42 -1.91 11.53 7.54
C GLY A 42 -3.22 11.29 6.80
N SER A 43 -3.72 12.29 6.10
CA SER A 43 -5.01 12.20 5.42
C SER A 43 -4.89 11.89 3.93
N GLU A 44 -3.68 11.75 3.40
CA GLU A 44 -3.48 11.61 1.97
C GLU A 44 -2.99 10.22 1.59
N TRP A 45 -3.56 9.68 0.52
CA TRP A 45 -3.08 8.46 -0.10
C TRP A 45 -1.90 8.79 -1.01
N ALA A 46 -0.97 7.84 -1.15
CA ALA A 46 0.20 8.03 -1.99
C ALA A 46 0.46 6.77 -2.80
N PRO A 47 0.98 6.92 -4.04
CA PRO A 47 1.39 5.73 -4.79
C PRO A 47 2.48 4.99 -4.05
N ALA A 48 2.46 3.65 -4.13
CA ALA A 48 3.45 2.84 -3.44
C ALA A 48 4.88 3.21 -3.82
N SER A 49 5.07 3.66 -5.06
CA SER A 49 6.40 4.08 -5.53
C SER A 49 6.97 5.29 -4.77
N GLN A 50 6.12 6.00 -4.04
CA GLN A 50 6.53 7.15 -3.23
C GLN A 50 6.54 6.84 -1.74
N THR A 51 6.45 5.56 -1.39
CA THR A 51 6.42 5.11 -0.02
C THR A 51 7.54 4.12 0.22
N LYS A 52 7.56 3.54 1.44
CA LYS A 52 8.55 2.53 1.79
C LYS A 52 8.47 1.27 0.90
N PHE A 53 7.39 1.12 0.13
CA PHE A 53 7.21 -0.04 -0.75
C PHE A 53 7.90 0.13 -2.11
N LYS A 54 8.54 1.26 -2.36
CA LYS A 54 9.15 1.53 -3.66
C LYS A 54 10.21 0.49 -4.06
N ASP A 55 10.84 -0.14 -3.08
CA ASP A 55 11.88 -1.13 -3.31
C ASP A 55 11.40 -2.57 -3.11
N SER A 56 10.11 -2.76 -3.04
CA SER A 56 9.55 -4.09 -2.82
C SER A 56 9.40 -4.88 -4.10
#